data_e468103b1037e2d190538a83c41fef28
#
_entry.id   e468103b1037e2d190538a83c41fef28
#
_cell.length_a   1.000
_cell.length_b   1.000
_cell.length_c   1.000
_cell.angle_alpha   90.00
_cell.angle_beta   90.00
_cell.angle_gamma   90.00
#
_symmetry.space_group_name_H-M   'P 1'
#
loop_
_entity.id
_entity.type
_entity.pdbx_description
1 polymer ?
#
loop_
_entity_poly.entity_id
_entity_poly.type
_entity_poly.pdbx_seq_one_letter_code
_entity_poly.pdbx_strand_id
1 'polypeptide(L)'
;MARIVRGFALAVVMLALALSELLAQTQIKLPKNNFTPQQDVEIGRKAAAEVRKQYPIITDEAISRYLKSLGDRLVAVAPPDLNQPVYEYSFTPVNLKEINAFALPGGPMFVQRGMFEAAASEGEVVGVMAHELSHVLLRHGTANATKAQNPWLQIGQLAGAIGGAVVGGAAGSAIAESSQFGLGTLMLRYSRDFEKQADLMGSQLMARAGYDPRALAHMFETISA
;
A
#
# COMPACT_ATOMS: atom_id res chain seq x y z
N MET A 1 -23.38 -49.59 -11.36
CA MET A 1 -23.05 -49.14 -10.00
C MET A 1 -21.62 -48.61 -9.88
N ALA A 2 -20.55 -49.29 -10.31
CA ALA A 2 -19.16 -48.83 -10.13
C ALA A 2 -18.83 -47.45 -10.76
N ARG A 3 -19.44 -47.06 -11.88
CA ARG A 3 -19.23 -45.77 -12.55
C ARG A 3 -19.84 -44.61 -11.78
N ILE A 4 -21.00 -44.81 -11.15
CA ILE A 4 -21.68 -43.79 -10.36
C ILE A 4 -20.92 -43.52 -9.04
N VAL A 5 -20.42 -44.57 -8.42
CA VAL A 5 -19.61 -44.46 -7.17
C VAL A 5 -18.29 -43.74 -7.42
N ARG A 6 -17.63 -44.02 -8.57
CA ARG A 6 -16.40 -43.28 -8.95
C ARG A 6 -16.65 -41.83 -9.25
N GLY A 7 -17.77 -41.47 -9.92
CA GLY A 7 -18.13 -40.08 -10.18
C GLY A 7 -18.43 -39.32 -8.89
N PHE A 8 -19.13 -39.95 -7.94
CA PHE A 8 -19.43 -39.33 -6.64
C PHE A 8 -18.15 -39.12 -5.79
N ALA A 9 -17.25 -40.11 -5.77
CA ALA A 9 -15.98 -39.98 -5.06
C ALA A 9 -15.11 -38.86 -5.65
N LEU A 10 -15.06 -38.72 -6.97
CA LEU A 10 -14.31 -37.62 -7.63
C LEU A 10 -14.89 -36.24 -7.27
N ALA A 11 -16.21 -36.11 -7.26
CA ALA A 11 -16.89 -34.86 -6.90
C ALA A 11 -16.63 -34.46 -5.44
N VAL A 12 -16.62 -35.42 -4.53
CA VAL A 12 -16.31 -35.18 -3.11
C VAL A 12 -14.85 -34.75 -2.92
N VAL A 13 -13.91 -35.38 -3.64
CA VAL A 13 -12.49 -34.99 -3.59
C VAL A 13 -12.28 -33.59 -4.16
N MET A 14 -12.92 -33.26 -5.29
CA MET A 14 -12.84 -31.90 -5.87
C MET A 14 -13.46 -30.85 -4.94
N LEU A 15 -14.58 -31.17 -4.31
CA LEU A 15 -15.20 -30.27 -3.32
C LEU A 15 -14.33 -30.10 -2.07
N ALA A 16 -13.69 -31.16 -1.59
CA ALA A 16 -12.77 -31.10 -0.45
C ALA A 16 -11.51 -30.29 -0.77
N LEU A 17 -10.97 -30.41 -1.99
CA LEU A 17 -9.86 -29.58 -2.47
C LEU A 17 -10.25 -28.10 -2.57
N ALA A 18 -11.41 -27.79 -3.12
CA ALA A 18 -11.91 -26.40 -3.19
C ALA A 18 -12.16 -25.80 -1.81
N LEU A 19 -12.64 -26.57 -0.84
CA LEU A 19 -12.81 -26.15 0.54
C LEU A 19 -11.47 -25.94 1.27
N SER A 20 -10.44 -26.74 0.96
CA SER A 20 -9.12 -26.58 1.56
C SER A 20 -8.43 -25.28 1.13
N GLU A 21 -8.64 -24.79 -0.08
CA GLU A 21 -8.16 -23.49 -0.54
C GLU A 21 -8.82 -22.33 0.20
N LEU A 22 -10.12 -22.44 0.53
CA LEU A 22 -10.82 -21.43 1.34
C LEU A 22 -10.30 -21.35 2.78
N LEU A 23 -9.88 -22.48 3.36
CA LEU A 23 -9.36 -22.54 4.73
C LEU A 23 -7.88 -22.15 4.84
N ALA A 24 -7.14 -22.14 3.74
CA ALA A 24 -5.74 -21.79 3.69
C ALA A 24 -5.49 -20.27 3.64
N GLN A 25 -6.53 -19.45 3.42
CA GLN A 25 -6.38 -18.00 3.41
C GLN A 25 -6.19 -17.48 4.84
N THR A 26 -5.04 -16.92 5.12
CA THR A 26 -4.79 -16.23 6.40
C THR A 26 -5.75 -15.05 6.51
N GLN A 27 -6.66 -15.12 7.49
CA GLN A 27 -7.63 -14.06 7.72
C GLN A 27 -6.92 -12.83 8.29
N ILE A 28 -6.97 -11.72 7.56
CA ILE A 28 -6.45 -10.44 8.00
C ILE A 28 -7.53 -9.77 8.85
N LYS A 29 -7.19 -9.46 10.10
CA LYS A 29 -8.09 -8.79 11.04
C LYS A 29 -7.96 -7.28 10.91
N LEU A 30 -9.04 -6.60 10.54
CA LEU A 30 -9.05 -5.13 10.53
C LEU A 30 -8.72 -4.57 11.92
N PRO A 31 -7.81 -3.61 12.02
CA PRO A 31 -7.50 -2.96 13.28
C PRO A 31 -8.65 -2.07 13.74
N LYS A 32 -8.74 -1.83 15.06
CA LYS A 32 -9.66 -0.84 15.61
C LYS A 32 -9.35 0.54 15.01
N ASN A 33 -10.37 1.21 14.49
CA ASN A 33 -10.26 2.51 13.87
C ASN A 33 -11.44 3.41 14.29
N ASN A 34 -11.14 4.59 14.79
CA ASN A 34 -12.14 5.58 15.22
C ASN A 34 -12.55 6.54 14.08
N PHE A 35 -11.89 6.46 12.91
CA PHE A 35 -12.18 7.27 11.75
C PHE A 35 -13.14 6.54 10.81
N THR A 36 -13.99 7.29 10.12
CA THR A 36 -14.83 6.76 9.04
C THR A 36 -14.05 6.73 7.71
N PRO A 37 -14.48 5.92 6.70
CA PRO A 37 -13.87 5.96 5.37
C PRO A 37 -13.92 7.35 4.70
N GLN A 38 -14.96 8.14 4.96
CA GLN A 38 -15.08 9.52 4.48
C GLN A 38 -14.00 10.42 5.07
N GLN A 39 -13.71 10.24 6.37
CA GLN A 39 -12.61 10.96 7.04
C GLN A 39 -11.24 10.55 6.49
N ASP A 40 -11.04 9.27 6.14
CA ASP A 40 -9.81 8.84 5.46
C ASP A 40 -9.62 9.62 4.16
N VAL A 41 -10.65 9.73 3.33
CA VAL A 41 -10.61 10.49 2.06
C VAL A 41 -10.30 11.96 2.30
N GLU A 42 -10.94 12.59 3.26
CA GLU A 42 -10.69 14.00 3.59
C GLU A 42 -9.24 14.25 4.04
N ILE A 43 -8.73 13.39 4.92
CA ILE A 43 -7.34 13.42 5.41
C ILE A 43 -6.37 13.23 4.24
N GLY A 44 -6.58 12.19 3.45
CA GLY A 44 -5.70 11.87 2.31
C GLY A 44 -5.72 12.95 1.24
N ARG A 45 -6.87 13.54 0.94
CA ARG A 45 -6.99 14.65 -0.02
C ARG A 45 -6.19 15.88 0.42
N LYS A 46 -6.29 16.27 1.71
CA LYS A 46 -5.52 17.38 2.28
C LYS A 46 -4.02 17.08 2.24
N ALA A 47 -3.62 15.90 2.68
CA ALA A 47 -2.22 15.48 2.66
C ALA A 47 -1.66 15.41 1.23
N ALA A 48 -2.41 14.84 0.27
CA ALA A 48 -2.01 14.77 -1.14
C ALA A 48 -1.83 16.17 -1.77
N ALA A 49 -2.65 17.14 -1.38
CA ALA A 49 -2.48 18.52 -1.83
C ALA A 49 -1.16 19.12 -1.34
N GLU A 50 -0.75 18.84 -0.09
CA GLU A 50 0.54 19.29 0.44
C GLU A 50 1.72 18.58 -0.24
N VAL A 51 1.63 17.26 -0.47
CA VAL A 51 2.66 16.52 -1.24
C VAL A 51 2.87 17.16 -2.61
N ARG A 52 1.78 17.46 -3.33
CA ARG A 52 1.89 18.06 -4.69
C ARG A 52 2.47 19.46 -4.70
N LYS A 53 2.40 20.22 -3.61
CA LYS A 53 3.05 21.54 -3.49
C LYS A 53 4.54 21.44 -3.25
N GLN A 54 4.98 20.38 -2.56
CA GLN A 54 6.34 20.28 -2.03
C GLN A 54 7.23 19.36 -2.86
N TYR A 55 6.66 18.36 -3.51
CA TYR A 55 7.41 17.36 -4.27
C TYR A 55 7.37 17.68 -5.77
N PRO A 56 8.49 17.44 -6.49
CA PRO A 56 8.56 17.62 -7.93
C PRO A 56 7.76 16.51 -8.63
N ILE A 57 6.52 16.80 -8.97
CA ILE A 57 5.63 15.85 -9.65
C ILE A 57 6.07 15.70 -11.11
N ILE A 58 6.13 14.44 -11.58
CA ILE A 58 6.35 14.14 -12.99
C ILE A 58 5.03 14.37 -13.74
N THR A 59 5.04 15.29 -14.71
CA THR A 59 3.85 15.67 -15.49
C THR A 59 3.77 14.96 -16.84
N ASP A 60 4.70 14.05 -17.13
CA ASP A 60 4.67 13.24 -18.36
C ASP A 60 3.43 12.33 -18.36
N GLU A 61 2.61 12.48 -19.40
CA GLU A 61 1.35 11.76 -19.52
C GLU A 61 1.55 10.27 -19.75
N ALA A 62 2.61 9.84 -20.43
CA ALA A 62 2.85 8.42 -20.69
C ALA A 62 3.23 7.72 -19.39
N ILE A 63 4.11 8.31 -18.58
CA ILE A 63 4.49 7.80 -17.25
C ILE A 63 3.27 7.78 -16.34
N SER A 64 2.49 8.85 -16.32
CA SER A 64 1.29 8.95 -15.47
C SER A 64 0.24 7.91 -15.85
N ARG A 65 -0.02 7.70 -17.15
CA ARG A 65 -0.95 6.66 -17.63
C ARG A 65 -0.45 5.25 -17.32
N TYR A 66 0.84 5.02 -17.49
CA TYR A 66 1.44 3.72 -17.18
C TYR A 66 1.29 3.40 -15.68
N LEU A 67 1.72 4.31 -14.81
CA LEU A 67 1.59 4.12 -13.36
C LEU A 67 0.13 3.93 -12.93
N LYS A 68 -0.78 4.72 -13.50
CA LYS A 68 -2.22 4.57 -13.27
C LYS A 68 -2.72 3.19 -13.69
N SER A 69 -2.27 2.66 -14.82
CA SER A 69 -2.69 1.34 -15.29
C SER A 69 -2.28 0.21 -14.34
N LEU A 70 -1.09 0.30 -13.73
CA LEU A 70 -0.63 -0.65 -12.71
C LEU A 70 -1.50 -0.58 -11.46
N GLY A 71 -1.78 0.64 -10.99
CA GLY A 71 -2.61 0.85 -9.82
C GLY A 71 -4.06 0.41 -10.02
N ASP A 72 -4.66 0.73 -11.17
CA ASP A 72 -6.02 0.33 -11.50
C ASP A 72 -6.17 -1.21 -11.53
N ARG A 73 -5.16 -1.94 -12.03
CA ARG A 73 -5.15 -3.42 -12.01
C ARG A 73 -5.16 -3.97 -10.58
N LEU A 74 -4.43 -3.36 -9.66
CA LEU A 74 -4.42 -3.75 -8.26
C LEU A 74 -5.76 -3.44 -7.57
N VAL A 75 -6.31 -2.25 -7.81
CA VAL A 75 -7.61 -1.84 -7.25
C VAL A 75 -8.74 -2.73 -7.75
N ALA A 76 -8.70 -3.15 -9.03
CA ALA A 76 -9.73 -4.02 -9.62
C ALA A 76 -9.83 -5.40 -8.96
N VAL A 77 -8.77 -5.88 -8.32
CA VAL A 77 -8.73 -7.18 -7.62
C VAL A 77 -8.80 -7.06 -6.09
N ALA A 78 -8.97 -5.82 -5.59
CA ALA A 78 -9.09 -5.58 -4.17
C ALA A 78 -10.36 -6.25 -3.60
N PRO A 79 -10.30 -6.82 -2.38
CA PRO A 79 -11.48 -7.41 -1.75
C PRO A 79 -12.62 -6.40 -1.62
N PRO A 80 -13.83 -6.71 -2.08
CA PRO A 80 -14.95 -5.75 -2.10
C PRO A 80 -15.36 -5.22 -0.72
N ASP A 81 -15.16 -6.01 0.32
CA ASP A 81 -15.43 -5.65 1.72
C ASP A 81 -14.42 -4.65 2.30
N LEU A 82 -13.23 -4.56 1.73
CA LEU A 82 -12.17 -3.63 2.11
C LEU A 82 -12.10 -2.40 1.20
N ASN A 83 -12.51 -2.56 -0.06
CA ASN A 83 -12.49 -1.50 -1.06
C ASN A 83 -13.70 -0.56 -0.88
N GLN A 84 -13.54 0.47 -0.09
CA GLN A 84 -14.62 1.40 0.24
C GLN A 84 -15.05 2.22 -0.99
N PRO A 85 -16.36 2.31 -1.31
CA PRO A 85 -16.84 3.03 -2.50
C PRO A 85 -16.49 4.52 -2.54
N VAL A 86 -16.16 5.11 -1.38
CA VAL A 86 -15.80 6.53 -1.27
C VAL A 86 -14.32 6.79 -1.53
N TYR A 87 -13.47 5.76 -1.65
CA TYR A 87 -12.04 5.95 -1.84
C TYR A 87 -11.72 6.56 -3.20
N GLU A 88 -10.75 7.48 -3.19
CA GLU A 88 -10.30 8.25 -4.35
C GLU A 88 -8.87 7.82 -4.73
N TYR A 89 -8.74 6.70 -5.42
CA TYR A 89 -7.43 6.20 -5.84
C TYR A 89 -6.80 7.10 -6.88
N SER A 90 -5.58 7.49 -6.63
CA SER A 90 -4.74 8.19 -7.59
C SER A 90 -3.29 7.75 -7.45
N PHE A 91 -2.57 7.67 -8.57
CA PHE A 91 -1.19 7.20 -8.65
C PHE A 91 -0.35 8.31 -9.28
N THR A 92 0.50 8.92 -8.48
CA THR A 92 1.24 10.12 -8.87
C THR A 92 2.74 9.81 -8.90
N PRO A 93 3.42 9.94 -10.06
CA PRO A 93 4.86 9.77 -10.13
C PRO A 93 5.58 11.03 -9.63
N VAL A 94 6.64 10.82 -8.82
CA VAL A 94 7.43 11.89 -8.20
C VAL A 94 8.89 11.83 -8.68
N ASN A 95 9.47 12.94 -9.06
CA ASN A 95 10.84 13.02 -9.55
C ASN A 95 11.87 13.11 -8.41
N LEU A 96 11.90 12.07 -7.59
CA LEU A 96 12.89 11.89 -6.52
C LEU A 96 13.68 10.60 -6.77
N LYS A 97 14.97 10.58 -6.37
CA LYS A 97 15.89 9.45 -6.61
C LYS A 97 15.77 8.34 -5.56
N GLU A 98 15.11 8.61 -4.46
CA GLU A 98 14.91 7.64 -3.40
C GLU A 98 14.09 6.46 -3.90
N ILE A 99 14.46 5.26 -3.48
CA ILE A 99 13.71 4.02 -3.78
C ILE A 99 12.54 3.95 -2.81
N ASN A 100 11.44 4.61 -3.16
CA ASN A 100 10.32 4.74 -2.23
C ASN A 100 8.97 4.91 -2.96
N ALA A 101 7.91 4.48 -2.28
CA ALA A 101 6.52 4.81 -2.58
C ALA A 101 5.77 4.96 -1.25
N PHE A 102 4.65 5.66 -1.25
CA PHE A 102 3.77 5.75 -0.09
C PHE A 102 2.33 6.02 -0.51
N ALA A 103 1.40 5.51 0.28
CA ALA A 103 -0.02 5.78 0.10
C ALA A 103 -0.60 6.56 1.29
N LEU A 104 -1.59 7.39 1.00
CA LEU A 104 -2.31 8.19 1.98
C LEU A 104 -3.69 7.59 2.25
N PRO A 105 -4.29 7.84 3.42
CA PRO A 105 -5.65 7.39 3.72
C PRO A 105 -6.62 7.76 2.60
N GLY A 106 -7.55 6.86 2.27
CA GLY A 106 -8.56 7.10 1.25
C GLY A 106 -8.10 6.99 -0.20
N GLY A 107 -6.81 6.63 -0.49
CA GLY A 107 -6.41 6.17 -1.81
C GLY A 107 -5.25 6.84 -2.54
N PRO A 108 -4.88 8.11 -2.30
CA PRO A 108 -3.78 8.73 -3.03
C PRO A 108 -2.44 8.03 -2.78
N MET A 109 -1.74 7.64 -3.85
CA MET A 109 -0.42 7.00 -3.80
C MET A 109 0.59 7.79 -4.62
N PHE A 110 1.81 7.87 -4.10
CA PHE A 110 2.95 8.54 -4.71
C PHE A 110 4.08 7.54 -4.90
N VAL A 111 4.65 7.47 -6.11
CA VAL A 111 5.73 6.55 -6.44
C VAL A 111 6.91 7.36 -6.95
N GLN A 112 8.05 7.22 -6.30
CA GLN A 112 9.25 7.98 -6.64
C GLN A 112 9.98 7.36 -7.82
N ARG A 113 10.66 8.19 -8.61
CA ARG A 113 11.42 7.78 -9.79
C ARG A 113 12.47 6.71 -9.45
N GLY A 114 13.16 6.86 -8.31
CA GLY A 114 14.15 5.88 -7.86
C GLY A 114 13.60 4.46 -7.72
N MET A 115 12.31 4.30 -7.43
CA MET A 115 11.65 2.99 -7.40
C MET A 115 11.69 2.30 -8.76
N PHE A 116 11.39 3.04 -9.85
CA PHE A 116 11.42 2.50 -11.21
C PHE A 116 12.85 2.24 -11.69
N GLU A 117 13.81 3.07 -11.27
CA GLU A 117 15.22 2.94 -11.64
C GLU A 117 15.90 1.74 -10.97
N ALA A 118 15.48 1.40 -9.75
CA ALA A 118 16.04 0.29 -8.97
C ALA A 118 15.40 -1.05 -9.27
N ALA A 119 14.13 -1.06 -9.68
CA ALA A 119 13.38 -2.28 -9.94
C ALA A 119 13.92 -3.04 -11.15
N ALA A 120 14.15 -4.34 -10.99
CA ALA A 120 14.57 -5.24 -12.09
C ALA A 120 13.38 -5.67 -12.96
N SER A 121 12.13 -5.50 -12.49
CA SER A 121 10.92 -5.90 -13.20
C SER A 121 9.72 -5.03 -12.81
N GLU A 122 8.69 -5.00 -13.70
CA GLU A 122 7.39 -4.41 -13.39
C GLU A 122 6.79 -5.02 -12.11
N GLY A 123 6.95 -6.34 -11.91
CA GLY A 123 6.44 -7.04 -10.74
C GLY A 123 6.98 -6.49 -9.42
N GLU A 124 8.21 -6.01 -9.38
CA GLU A 124 8.81 -5.42 -8.18
C GLU A 124 8.18 -4.07 -7.83
N VAL A 125 7.95 -3.21 -8.84
CA VAL A 125 7.21 -1.95 -8.65
C VAL A 125 5.78 -2.22 -8.19
N VAL A 126 5.09 -3.14 -8.86
CA VAL A 126 3.72 -3.54 -8.52
C VAL A 126 3.65 -4.16 -7.13
N GLY A 127 4.69 -4.89 -6.71
CA GLY A 127 4.79 -5.44 -5.36
C GLY A 127 4.73 -4.35 -4.29
N VAL A 128 5.56 -3.32 -4.40
CA VAL A 128 5.54 -2.18 -3.48
C VAL A 128 4.20 -1.44 -3.55
N MET A 129 3.66 -1.21 -4.76
CA MET A 129 2.34 -0.58 -4.90
C MET A 129 1.23 -1.40 -4.24
N ALA A 130 1.29 -2.73 -4.31
CA ALA A 130 0.33 -3.63 -3.68
C ALA A 130 0.45 -3.59 -2.14
N HIS A 131 1.67 -3.51 -1.61
CA HIS A 131 1.94 -3.31 -0.19
C HIS A 131 1.33 -1.99 0.30
N GLU A 132 1.60 -0.88 -0.40
CA GLU A 132 1.06 0.44 -0.07
C GLU A 132 -0.47 0.49 -0.19
N LEU A 133 -1.05 -0.12 -1.24
CA LEU A 133 -2.49 -0.24 -1.37
C LEU A 133 -3.10 -1.04 -0.21
N SER A 134 -2.39 -2.04 0.30
CA SER A 134 -2.83 -2.82 1.45
C SER A 134 -2.95 -1.99 2.72
N HIS A 135 -2.03 -1.03 2.94
CA HIS A 135 -2.16 -0.07 4.04
C HIS A 135 -3.43 0.78 3.92
N VAL A 136 -3.82 1.17 2.70
CA VAL A 136 -5.08 1.90 2.44
C VAL A 136 -6.29 1.03 2.72
N LEU A 137 -6.35 -0.17 2.13
CA LEU A 137 -7.48 -1.10 2.26
C LEU A 137 -7.71 -1.53 3.72
N LEU A 138 -6.62 -1.77 4.47
CA LEU A 138 -6.65 -2.14 5.89
C LEU A 138 -6.73 -0.92 6.83
N ARG A 139 -6.73 0.29 6.27
CA ARG A 139 -6.88 1.56 6.97
C ARG A 139 -5.82 1.79 8.06
N HIS A 140 -4.60 1.29 7.82
CA HIS A 140 -3.51 1.32 8.80
C HIS A 140 -3.14 2.74 9.25
N GLY A 141 -3.18 3.73 8.34
CA GLY A 141 -2.86 5.13 8.64
C GLY A 141 -3.74 5.71 9.75
N THR A 142 -5.05 5.64 9.61
CA THR A 142 -6.00 6.17 10.59
C THR A 142 -6.19 5.25 11.79
N ALA A 143 -5.99 3.94 11.63
CA ALA A 143 -5.92 3.03 12.77
C ALA A 143 -4.71 3.31 13.67
N ASN A 144 -3.55 3.66 13.08
CA ASN A 144 -2.37 4.08 13.82
C ASN A 144 -2.63 5.40 14.57
N ALA A 145 -3.25 6.37 13.91
CA ALA A 145 -3.69 7.62 14.55
C ALA A 145 -4.69 7.37 15.70
N THR A 146 -5.55 6.36 15.58
CA THR A 146 -6.49 5.96 16.65
C THR A 146 -5.77 5.50 17.92
N LYS A 147 -4.59 4.89 17.79
CA LYS A 147 -3.77 4.43 18.93
C LYS A 147 -3.01 5.55 19.63
N ALA A 148 -2.85 6.69 18.98
CA ALA A 148 -2.13 7.82 19.52
C ALA A 148 -2.90 8.50 20.64
N GLN A 149 -2.17 9.08 21.63
CA GLN A 149 -2.79 9.88 22.68
C GLN A 149 -3.47 11.15 22.15
N ASN A 150 -3.01 11.66 21.01
CA ASN A 150 -3.62 12.77 20.29
C ASN A 150 -3.69 12.45 18.79
N PRO A 151 -4.80 11.86 18.33
CA PRO A 151 -4.97 11.46 16.92
C PRO A 151 -4.84 12.64 15.94
N TRP A 152 -5.35 13.80 16.31
CA TRP A 152 -5.32 15.00 15.47
C TRP A 152 -3.91 15.57 15.32
N LEU A 153 -3.09 15.46 16.36
CA LEU A 153 -1.69 15.86 16.30
C LEU A 153 -0.91 14.95 15.33
N GLN A 154 -1.15 13.64 15.34
CA GLN A 154 -0.53 12.71 14.39
C GLN A 154 -0.95 12.97 12.94
N ILE A 155 -2.23 13.28 12.72
CA ILE A 155 -2.71 13.65 11.39
C ILE A 155 -2.12 15.00 10.95
N GLY A 156 -2.02 15.96 11.86
CA GLY A 156 -1.36 17.24 11.63
C GLY A 156 0.15 17.08 11.38
N GLN A 157 0.80 16.14 12.06
CA GLN A 157 2.20 15.79 11.83
C GLN A 157 2.40 15.07 10.50
N LEU A 158 1.45 14.25 10.06
CA LEU A 158 1.47 13.65 8.73
C LEU A 158 1.49 14.73 7.65
N ALA A 159 0.59 15.72 7.74
CA ALA A 159 0.57 16.86 6.82
C ALA A 159 1.79 17.78 7.02
N GLY A 160 2.25 17.99 8.25
CA GLY A 160 3.39 18.85 8.61
C GLY A 160 4.75 18.23 8.36
N ALA A 161 4.89 16.89 8.49
CA ALA A 161 6.13 16.18 8.18
C ALA A 161 6.39 16.15 6.67
N ILE A 162 5.34 16.14 5.85
CA ILE A 162 5.44 16.40 4.42
C ILE A 162 6.02 17.81 4.19
N GLY A 163 5.60 18.82 5.01
CA GLY A 163 6.11 20.19 4.96
C GLY A 163 7.46 20.43 5.64
N GLY A 164 7.74 19.72 6.70
CA GLY A 164 8.92 19.95 7.54
C GLY A 164 10.25 19.48 6.94
N ALA A 165 10.23 18.58 5.95
CA ALA A 165 11.44 18.14 5.26
C ALA A 165 12.10 19.25 4.41
N VAL A 166 11.39 20.33 4.16
CA VAL A 166 11.88 21.52 3.37
C VAL A 166 12.29 22.66 4.28
N VAL A 167 11.86 22.70 5.54
CA VAL A 167 12.24 23.75 6.51
C VAL A 167 13.45 23.27 7.31
N GLY A 168 14.64 23.67 6.87
CA GLY A 168 15.91 23.44 7.55
C GLY A 168 15.87 23.97 9.00
N GLY A 169 16.05 23.05 9.97
CA GLY A 169 16.19 23.33 11.39
C GLY A 169 16.59 22.07 12.13
N ALA A 170 16.95 22.16 13.42
CA ALA A 170 17.40 21.03 14.24
C ALA A 170 16.41 19.83 14.26
N ALA A 171 15.12 20.08 13.97
CA ALA A 171 14.13 19.03 13.76
C ALA A 171 14.27 18.33 12.39
N GLY A 172 14.73 19.04 11.36
CA GLY A 172 14.96 18.48 10.01
C GLY A 172 16.22 17.59 9.98
N SER A 173 17.27 17.92 10.74
CA SER A 173 18.51 17.13 10.79
C SER A 173 18.33 15.79 11.52
N ALA A 174 17.54 15.76 12.61
CA ALA A 174 17.22 14.52 13.32
C ALA A 174 16.37 13.55 12.47
N ILE A 175 15.62 14.09 11.50
CA ILE A 175 14.81 13.34 10.55
C ILE A 175 15.70 12.81 9.40
N ALA A 176 16.67 13.59 8.93
CA ALA A 176 17.58 13.20 7.86
C ALA A 176 18.59 12.11 8.29
N GLU A 177 19.06 12.12 9.53
CA GLU A 177 20.01 11.12 10.05
C GLU A 177 19.38 9.73 10.33
N SER A 178 18.04 9.65 10.44
CA SER A 178 17.33 8.37 10.64
C SER A 178 16.87 7.72 9.32
N SER A 179 17.10 8.36 8.19
CA SER A 179 16.51 7.95 6.90
C SER A 179 17.54 7.25 6.00
N GLN A 180 17.92 6.02 6.36
CA GLN A 180 18.31 5.03 5.32
C GLN A 180 17.08 4.54 4.52
N PHE A 181 15.88 4.82 5.00
CA PHE A 181 14.60 4.53 4.33
C PHE A 181 13.88 5.86 4.11
N GLY A 182 13.50 6.16 2.88
CA GLY A 182 12.96 7.44 2.45
C GLY A 182 11.81 8.02 3.28
N LEU A 183 11.48 9.28 3.07
CA LEU A 183 10.52 10.09 3.83
C LEU A 183 9.13 9.44 4.04
N GLY A 184 8.71 8.53 3.15
CA GLY A 184 7.44 7.81 3.28
C GLY A 184 7.37 6.89 4.50
N THR A 185 8.45 6.17 4.79
CA THR A 185 8.58 5.32 5.99
C THR A 185 8.65 6.13 7.29
N LEU A 186 9.05 7.38 7.22
CA LEU A 186 9.09 8.26 8.40
C LEU A 186 7.70 8.80 8.75
N MET A 187 6.85 9.03 7.75
CA MET A 187 5.52 9.58 7.95
C MET A 187 4.55 8.62 8.60
N LEU A 188 4.65 7.34 8.27
CA LEU A 188 3.75 6.31 8.75
C LEU A 188 4.56 5.12 9.25
N ARG A 189 5.22 5.26 10.41
CA ARG A 189 5.81 4.10 11.09
C ARG A 189 4.70 3.19 11.55
N TYR A 190 4.48 2.15 10.80
CA TYR A 190 3.53 1.11 11.15
C TYR A 190 4.14 0.11 12.15
N SER A 191 3.28 -0.52 12.93
CA SER A 191 3.72 -1.62 13.78
C SER A 191 4.10 -2.83 12.92
N ARG A 192 4.97 -3.71 13.45
CA ARG A 192 5.34 -4.96 12.75
C ARG A 192 4.13 -5.81 12.34
N ASP A 193 3.02 -5.72 13.09
CA ASP A 193 1.80 -6.45 12.76
C ASP A 193 1.09 -5.82 11.55
N PHE A 194 1.12 -4.50 11.42
CA PHE A 194 0.57 -3.81 10.25
C PHE A 194 1.40 -4.08 9.00
N GLU A 195 2.73 -4.08 9.12
CA GLU A 195 3.62 -4.45 8.02
C GLU A 195 3.35 -5.89 7.54
N LYS A 196 3.30 -6.86 8.46
CA LYS A 196 2.95 -8.26 8.11
C LYS A 196 1.58 -8.38 7.43
N GLN A 197 0.60 -7.60 7.86
CA GLN A 197 -0.71 -7.58 7.22
C GLN A 197 -0.63 -6.99 5.81
N ALA A 198 0.16 -5.92 5.62
CA ALA A 198 0.37 -5.30 4.31
C ALA A 198 1.13 -6.22 3.35
N ASP A 199 2.17 -6.93 3.82
CA ASP A 199 2.90 -7.92 3.04
C ASP A 199 1.98 -9.06 2.58
N LEU A 200 1.17 -9.58 3.50
CA LEU A 200 0.26 -10.70 3.22
C LEU A 200 -0.84 -10.29 2.25
N MET A 201 -1.47 -9.13 2.46
CA MET A 201 -2.50 -8.62 1.57
C MET A 201 -1.90 -8.23 0.21
N GLY A 202 -0.74 -7.57 0.20
CA GLY A 202 -0.03 -7.18 -1.02
C GLY A 202 0.32 -8.38 -1.89
N SER A 203 0.82 -9.45 -1.28
CA SER A 203 1.08 -10.72 -1.99
C SER A 203 -0.19 -11.33 -2.58
N GLN A 204 -1.32 -11.26 -1.88
CA GLN A 204 -2.61 -11.73 -2.40
C GLN A 204 -3.12 -10.86 -3.56
N LEU A 205 -2.98 -9.54 -3.47
CA LEU A 205 -3.33 -8.61 -4.55
C LEU A 205 -2.50 -8.87 -5.80
N MET A 206 -1.18 -9.04 -5.65
CA MET A 206 -0.28 -9.39 -6.74
C MET A 206 -0.72 -10.67 -7.45
N ALA A 207 -0.94 -11.75 -6.70
CA ALA A 207 -1.37 -13.02 -7.26
C ALA A 207 -2.69 -12.90 -8.03
N ARG A 208 -3.68 -12.19 -7.49
CA ARG A 208 -4.97 -11.94 -8.15
C ARG A 208 -4.83 -11.05 -9.39
N ALA A 209 -3.89 -10.11 -9.39
CA ALA A 209 -3.58 -9.26 -10.54
C ALA A 209 -2.70 -9.94 -11.60
N GLY A 210 -2.29 -11.21 -11.37
CA GLY A 210 -1.49 -12.02 -12.30
C GLY A 210 0.01 -11.77 -12.20
N TYR A 211 0.50 -11.21 -11.10
CA TYR A 211 1.93 -11.04 -10.81
C TYR A 211 2.46 -12.12 -9.88
N ASP A 212 3.77 -12.37 -9.95
CA ASP A 212 4.46 -13.25 -9.00
C ASP A 212 4.64 -12.51 -7.66
N PRO A 213 4.05 -12.98 -6.55
CA PRO A 213 4.19 -12.34 -5.24
C PRO A 213 5.63 -12.27 -4.72
N ARG A 214 6.54 -13.14 -5.22
CA ARG A 214 7.95 -13.14 -4.81
C ARG A 214 8.68 -11.85 -5.23
N ALA A 215 8.20 -11.15 -6.26
CA ALA A 215 8.77 -9.90 -6.70
C ALA A 215 8.71 -8.80 -5.61
N LEU A 216 7.70 -8.82 -4.73
CA LEU A 216 7.65 -7.94 -3.55
C LEU A 216 8.86 -8.15 -2.63
N ALA A 217 9.19 -9.41 -2.32
CA ALA A 217 10.34 -9.73 -1.47
C ALA A 217 11.66 -9.31 -2.12
N HIS A 218 11.84 -9.53 -3.43
CA HIS A 218 13.03 -9.10 -4.16
C HIS A 218 13.20 -7.57 -4.11
N MET A 219 12.11 -6.81 -4.22
CA MET A 219 12.21 -5.35 -4.13
C MET A 219 12.59 -4.89 -2.73
N PHE A 220 12.09 -5.54 -1.68
CA PHE A 220 12.51 -5.23 -0.31
C PHE A 220 13.98 -5.56 -0.05
N GLU A 221 14.52 -6.61 -0.65
CA GLU A 221 15.97 -6.89 -0.63
C GLU A 221 16.75 -5.74 -1.29
N THR A 222 16.30 -5.27 -2.46
CA THR A 222 16.91 -4.13 -3.18
C THR A 222 16.85 -2.83 -2.36
N ILE A 223 15.73 -2.55 -1.67
CA ILE A 223 15.59 -1.35 -0.81
C ILE A 223 16.49 -1.43 0.41
N SER A 224 16.83 -2.64 0.90
CA SER A 224 17.61 -2.87 2.10
C SER A 224 19.13 -2.91 1.86
N ALA A 225 19.57 -2.96 0.59
CA ALA A 225 20.98 -3.08 0.20
C ALA A 225 21.68 -1.72 0.18
#